data_7c7020e34d4d7f081e005b1cc97b1e70
#
_entry.id   7c7020e34d4d7f081e005b1cc97b1e70
#
_cell.length_a   1.000
_cell.length_b   1.000
_cell.length_c   1.000
_cell.angle_alpha   90.00
_cell.angle_beta   90.00
_cell.angle_gamma   90.00
#
_symmetry.space_group_name_H-M   'P 1'
#
loop_
_entity.id
_entity.type
_entity.pdbx_description
1 polymer ?
#
loop_
_entity_poly.entity_id
_entity_poly.type
_entity_poly.pdbx_seq_one_letter_code
_entity_poly.pdbx_strand_id
1 'polypeptide(L)'
;MPFYTANNVDLTLNGTGYYVSNVSLSSSANINPVKKIGSILSDEYISDGSVNGSLSFSYFLTGEDPIKDLMISDSAVSGNFCGLYFDSGYLNQYSLSFDANQPVSVSAGFSFFGKVSGSFAKRSSSLGDIETLNMSDFRFSETGVVNGEKILSLNYNYNSSVQPYYSIQETGENPLPSRIEILSKAVSMEASTNDYSINIPSTGLRCKASMSMKNSSGVEKETYEVSGIMNSNSSQVAVGDMLTKNLSVTQANLAIEPPVVSQITPSSGATGSHVILSGSNLSNVENVNLKGYDLAFDTPTGATGFGVAIPTGIPTGSVFGGPIEVRTKGGLGISTGTFVVS
;
A
#
# COMPACT_ATOMS: atom_id res chain seq x y z
N MET A 1 17.70 -39.23 13.74
CA MET A 1 17.08 -37.88 13.68
C MET A 1 15.76 -38.01 12.99
N PRO A 2 14.68 -37.46 13.51
CA PRO A 2 13.42 -37.47 12.77
C PRO A 2 13.52 -36.55 11.55
N PHE A 3 13.05 -37.04 10.40
CA PHE A 3 12.93 -36.22 9.19
C PHE A 3 11.51 -35.70 9.13
N TYR A 4 11.37 -34.40 8.82
CA TYR A 4 10.08 -33.73 8.62
C TYR A 4 9.88 -33.49 7.12
N THR A 5 8.68 -33.79 6.63
CA THR A 5 8.28 -33.51 5.24
C THR A 5 7.27 -32.36 5.22
N ALA A 6 7.01 -31.78 4.06
CA ALA A 6 6.07 -30.68 3.89
C ALA A 6 4.65 -30.98 4.49
N ASN A 7 4.24 -32.26 4.47
CA ASN A 7 2.94 -32.68 5.04
C ASN A 7 2.90 -32.63 6.60
N ASN A 8 4.03 -32.39 7.24
CA ASN A 8 4.13 -32.34 8.70
C ASN A 8 4.28 -30.91 9.24
N VAL A 9 4.14 -29.91 8.37
CA VAL A 9 4.41 -28.51 8.68
C VAL A 9 3.10 -27.75 8.76
N ASP A 10 2.94 -26.92 9.77
CA ASP A 10 1.86 -25.96 9.90
C ASP A 10 2.37 -24.57 10.26
N LEU A 11 1.63 -23.57 9.85
CA LEU A 11 1.86 -22.17 10.19
C LEU A 11 0.53 -21.60 10.71
N THR A 12 0.59 -20.95 11.86
CA THR A 12 -0.54 -20.16 12.38
C THR A 12 -0.07 -18.73 12.68
N LEU A 13 -0.89 -17.75 12.33
CA LEU A 13 -0.70 -16.34 12.70
C LEU A 13 -1.96 -15.86 13.39
N ASN A 14 -1.84 -15.27 14.57
CA ASN A 14 -2.97 -14.85 15.42
C ASN A 14 -4.03 -15.96 15.61
N GLY A 15 -3.61 -17.24 15.66
CA GLY A 15 -4.48 -18.38 15.77
C GLY A 15 -5.13 -18.87 14.47
N THR A 16 -4.97 -18.17 13.35
CA THR A 16 -5.45 -18.60 12.04
C THR A 16 -4.40 -19.48 11.36
N GLY A 17 -4.80 -20.66 10.91
CA GLY A 17 -3.95 -21.61 10.20
C GLY A 17 -3.84 -21.30 8.70
N TYR A 18 -2.64 -21.44 8.13
CA TYR A 18 -2.37 -21.19 6.72
C TYR A 18 -1.94 -22.48 6.00
N TYR A 19 -2.48 -22.68 4.82
CA TYR A 19 -2.06 -23.75 3.90
C TYR A 19 -0.93 -23.23 3.02
N VAL A 20 0.29 -23.39 3.50
CA VAL A 20 1.47 -22.80 2.88
C VAL A 20 2.17 -23.79 1.94
N SER A 21 2.66 -23.27 0.81
CA SER A 21 3.48 -24.02 -0.15
C SER A 21 4.97 -23.95 0.19
N ASN A 22 5.39 -22.85 0.83
CA ASN A 22 6.75 -22.62 1.27
C ASN A 22 6.75 -21.78 2.55
N VAL A 23 7.64 -22.10 3.50
CA VAL A 23 7.82 -21.32 4.74
C VAL A 23 9.30 -21.28 5.10
N SER A 24 9.77 -20.11 5.47
CA SER A 24 11.11 -19.91 6.05
C SER A 24 10.99 -19.05 7.31
N LEU A 25 11.52 -19.55 8.43
CA LEU A 25 11.64 -18.82 9.69
C LEU A 25 13.12 -18.71 10.03
N SER A 26 13.62 -17.52 10.27
CA SER A 26 14.98 -17.26 10.70
C SER A 26 15.01 -16.28 11.86
N SER A 27 16.01 -16.42 12.72
CA SER A 27 16.31 -15.44 13.78
C SER A 27 17.81 -15.30 13.96
N SER A 28 18.26 -14.10 14.26
CA SER A 28 19.67 -13.79 14.48
C SER A 28 19.81 -12.82 15.67
N ALA A 29 20.85 -13.04 16.46
CA ALA A 29 21.29 -12.07 17.46
C ALA A 29 22.45 -11.26 16.91
N ASN A 30 22.48 -9.99 17.23
CA ASN A 30 23.61 -9.13 16.90
C ASN A 30 24.74 -9.38 17.93
N ILE A 31 25.89 -9.84 17.46
CA ILE A 31 27.04 -10.16 18.30
C ILE A 31 28.25 -9.34 17.87
N ASN A 32 28.91 -8.71 18.83
CA ASN A 32 30.09 -7.90 18.61
C ASN A 32 31.33 -8.64 19.16
N PRO A 33 32.38 -8.84 18.33
CA PRO A 33 33.60 -9.45 18.78
C PRO A 33 34.40 -8.50 19.68
N VAL A 34 34.85 -8.99 20.81
CA VAL A 34 35.78 -8.29 21.70
C VAL A 34 37.19 -8.83 21.47
N LYS A 35 38.13 -7.93 21.19
CA LYS A 35 39.53 -8.27 20.95
C LYS A 35 40.44 -7.50 21.94
N LYS A 36 41.39 -8.19 22.54
CA LYS A 36 42.47 -7.53 23.22
C LYS A 36 43.52 -7.02 22.25
N ILE A 37 44.18 -5.95 22.60
CA ILE A 37 45.28 -5.41 21.77
C ILE A 37 46.36 -6.49 21.61
N GLY A 38 46.72 -6.81 20.37
CA GLY A 38 47.70 -7.85 20.04
C GLY A 38 47.13 -9.26 19.82
N SER A 39 45.81 -9.46 20.02
CA SER A 39 45.16 -10.72 19.69
C SER A 39 44.72 -10.76 18.20
N ILE A 40 45.00 -11.88 17.54
CA ILE A 40 44.57 -12.12 16.16
C ILE A 40 43.12 -12.65 16.17
N LEU A 41 42.74 -13.43 17.15
CA LEU A 41 41.40 -13.97 17.31
C LEU A 41 40.59 -13.11 18.27
N SER A 42 39.28 -13.20 18.19
CA SER A 42 38.37 -12.60 19.16
C SER A 42 38.47 -13.38 20.48
N ASP A 43 38.69 -12.69 21.57
CA ASP A 43 38.76 -13.31 22.89
C ASP A 43 37.37 -13.66 23.44
N GLU A 44 36.37 -12.86 23.06
CA GLU A 44 34.99 -13.01 23.48
C GLU A 44 34.03 -12.39 22.45
N TYR A 45 32.77 -12.79 22.50
CA TYR A 45 31.68 -12.18 21.77
C TYR A 45 30.62 -11.65 22.72
N ILE A 46 30.29 -10.38 22.59
CA ILE A 46 29.25 -9.74 23.39
C ILE A 46 28.02 -9.53 22.49
N SER A 47 26.89 -10.10 22.91
CA SER A 47 25.60 -9.78 22.29
C SER A 47 25.11 -8.42 22.80
N ASP A 48 24.57 -7.58 21.93
CA ASP A 48 23.83 -6.38 22.35
C ASP A 48 22.44 -6.75 22.92
N GLY A 49 22.11 -8.03 22.92
CA GLY A 49 20.87 -8.59 23.46
C GLY A 49 19.72 -8.56 22.46
N SER A 50 19.77 -7.75 21.41
CA SER A 50 18.68 -7.68 20.44
C SER A 50 18.62 -8.93 19.56
N VAL A 51 17.42 -9.46 19.38
CA VAL A 51 17.15 -10.57 18.46
C VAL A 51 16.15 -10.10 17.42
N ASN A 52 16.56 -10.20 16.17
CA ASN A 52 15.72 -9.90 15.03
C ASN A 52 15.46 -11.18 14.25
N GLY A 53 14.27 -11.33 13.73
CA GLY A 53 13.93 -12.47 12.92
C GLY A 53 13.06 -12.11 11.74
N SER A 54 12.94 -13.07 10.83
CA SER A 54 12.04 -12.96 9.69
C SER A 54 11.27 -14.27 9.48
N LEU A 55 10.02 -14.12 9.11
CA LEU A 55 9.18 -15.19 8.61
C LEU A 55 8.79 -14.83 7.18
N SER A 56 8.99 -15.74 6.25
CA SER A 56 8.45 -15.62 4.90
C SER A 56 7.72 -16.89 4.51
N PHE A 57 6.62 -16.76 3.81
CA PHE A 57 5.84 -17.89 3.33
C PHE A 57 5.03 -17.56 2.09
N SER A 58 4.61 -18.59 1.37
CA SER A 58 3.77 -18.48 0.18
C SER A 58 2.59 -19.42 0.29
N TYR A 59 1.45 -19.02 -0.24
CA TYR A 59 0.22 -19.81 -0.29
C TYR A 59 -0.63 -19.45 -1.51
N PHE A 60 -1.61 -20.31 -1.82
CA PHE A 60 -2.63 -20.00 -2.81
C PHE A 60 -3.84 -19.38 -2.11
N LEU A 61 -4.40 -18.36 -2.72
CA LEU A 61 -5.58 -17.70 -2.17
C LEU A 61 -6.81 -18.58 -2.33
N THR A 62 -7.52 -18.82 -1.22
CA THR A 62 -8.67 -19.74 -1.15
C THR A 62 -9.97 -19.08 -0.74
N GLY A 63 -9.90 -17.82 -0.33
CA GLY A 63 -11.04 -17.02 0.15
C GLY A 63 -10.61 -15.61 0.46
N GLU A 64 -11.24 -14.99 1.44
CA GLU A 64 -10.76 -13.72 1.98
C GLU A 64 -9.33 -13.86 2.48
N ASP A 65 -8.51 -12.87 2.20
CA ASP A 65 -7.10 -12.90 2.59
C ASP A 65 -6.89 -12.23 3.95
N PRO A 66 -6.61 -13.00 5.01
CA PRO A 66 -6.44 -12.44 6.34
C PRO A 66 -5.16 -11.60 6.50
N ILE A 67 -4.19 -11.72 5.57
CA ILE A 67 -2.98 -10.88 5.57
C ILE A 67 -3.28 -9.47 5.09
N LYS A 68 -4.28 -9.29 4.23
CA LYS A 68 -4.68 -7.99 3.69
C LYS A 68 -5.04 -6.99 4.81
N ASP A 69 -5.72 -7.43 5.85
CA ASP A 69 -6.10 -6.57 6.97
C ASP A 69 -4.89 -6.06 7.75
N LEU A 70 -3.80 -6.81 7.76
CA LEU A 70 -2.56 -6.42 8.42
C LEU A 70 -1.83 -5.26 7.69
N MET A 71 -2.04 -5.12 6.38
CA MET A 71 -1.50 -3.99 5.61
C MET A 71 -2.11 -2.65 6.04
N ILE A 72 -3.35 -2.69 6.55
CA ILE A 72 -4.12 -1.52 6.97
C ILE A 72 -3.94 -1.25 8.46
N SER A 73 -4.03 -2.31 9.27
CA SER A 73 -4.08 -2.18 10.73
C SER A 73 -2.73 -1.90 11.39
N ASP A 74 -1.61 -2.18 10.72
CA ASP A 74 -0.25 -2.07 11.28
C ASP A 74 -0.06 -2.86 12.59
N SER A 75 -0.89 -3.85 12.81
CA SER A 75 -0.91 -4.61 14.04
C SER A 75 0.21 -5.64 14.09
N ALA A 76 0.79 -5.79 15.28
CA ALA A 76 1.70 -6.90 15.55
C ALA A 76 0.94 -8.22 15.49
N VAL A 77 1.60 -9.25 14.98
CA VAL A 77 1.11 -10.62 14.96
C VAL A 77 1.98 -11.52 15.80
N SER A 78 1.35 -12.47 16.49
CA SER A 78 2.04 -13.63 17.05
C SER A 78 1.92 -14.81 16.08
N GLY A 79 2.94 -15.65 16.04
CA GLY A 79 2.96 -16.77 15.13
C GLY A 79 3.52 -18.04 15.74
N ASN A 80 3.11 -19.15 15.14
CA ASN A 80 3.64 -20.47 15.46
C ASN A 80 3.97 -21.19 14.15
N PHE A 81 5.21 -21.53 13.99
CA PHE A 81 5.70 -22.37 12.91
C PHE A 81 6.17 -23.70 13.47
N CYS A 82 5.31 -24.72 13.36
CA CYS A 82 5.62 -26.08 13.83
C CYS A 82 6.13 -26.16 15.29
N GLY A 83 5.49 -25.45 16.22
CA GLY A 83 5.89 -25.41 17.63
C GLY A 83 6.98 -24.39 17.97
N LEU A 84 7.48 -23.66 16.98
CA LEU A 84 8.33 -22.49 17.19
C LEU A 84 7.45 -21.24 17.23
N TYR A 85 7.47 -20.54 18.36
CA TYR A 85 6.62 -19.39 18.64
C TYR A 85 7.43 -18.11 18.56
N PHE A 86 6.85 -17.09 17.97
CA PHE A 86 7.35 -15.73 17.96
C PHE A 86 6.21 -14.74 18.23
N ASP A 87 6.55 -13.61 18.81
CA ASP A 87 5.66 -12.48 19.04
C ASP A 87 6.17 -11.25 18.30
N SER A 88 5.36 -10.19 18.26
CA SER A 88 5.75 -8.90 17.69
C SER A 88 6.21 -8.97 16.23
N GLY A 89 5.55 -9.81 15.43
CA GLY A 89 5.74 -9.86 13.99
C GLY A 89 5.00 -8.72 13.29
N TYR A 90 5.66 -8.01 12.38
CA TYR A 90 5.10 -6.94 11.57
C TYR A 90 5.23 -7.29 10.11
N LEU A 91 4.16 -7.12 9.36
CA LEU A 91 4.16 -7.34 7.91
C LEU A 91 5.10 -6.33 7.26
N ASN A 92 6.17 -6.80 6.63
CA ASN A 92 7.12 -5.95 5.91
C ASN A 92 7.04 -6.10 4.40
N GLN A 93 6.53 -7.23 3.91
CA GLN A 93 6.38 -7.50 2.49
C GLN A 93 5.12 -8.34 2.25
N TYR A 94 4.38 -7.97 1.23
CA TYR A 94 3.28 -8.77 0.71
C TYR A 94 3.28 -8.64 -0.82
N SER A 95 3.13 -9.76 -1.50
CA SER A 95 3.01 -9.81 -2.95
C SER A 95 1.95 -10.83 -3.33
N LEU A 96 0.97 -10.37 -4.08
CA LEU A 96 -0.01 -11.25 -4.72
C LEU A 96 0.30 -11.26 -6.21
N SER A 97 0.41 -12.45 -6.77
CA SER A 97 0.67 -12.62 -8.21
C SER A 97 -0.38 -13.53 -8.85
N PHE A 98 -0.72 -13.16 -10.05
CA PHE A 98 -1.56 -13.91 -10.95
C PHE A 98 -0.87 -13.99 -12.31
N ASP A 99 -0.76 -15.19 -12.83
CA ASP A 99 -0.38 -15.46 -14.21
C ASP A 99 -1.52 -16.21 -14.91
N ALA A 100 -1.69 -15.96 -16.19
CA ALA A 100 -2.79 -16.57 -16.96
C ALA A 100 -2.81 -18.09 -16.79
N ASN A 101 -3.99 -18.63 -16.46
CA ASN A 101 -4.24 -20.06 -16.19
C ASN A 101 -3.56 -20.62 -14.93
N GLN A 102 -3.11 -19.77 -14.02
CA GLN A 102 -2.59 -20.19 -12.71
C GLN A 102 -3.53 -19.74 -11.58
N PRO A 103 -3.59 -20.46 -10.46
CA PRO A 103 -4.26 -19.96 -9.28
C PRO A 103 -3.52 -18.74 -8.72
N VAL A 104 -4.28 -17.85 -8.07
CA VAL A 104 -3.72 -16.67 -7.43
C VAL A 104 -2.79 -17.09 -6.28
N SER A 105 -1.54 -16.68 -6.36
CA SER A 105 -0.53 -16.95 -5.35
C SER A 105 -0.19 -15.72 -4.54
N VAL A 106 0.05 -15.92 -3.24
CA VAL A 106 0.43 -14.89 -2.30
C VAL A 106 1.77 -15.25 -1.66
N SER A 107 2.63 -14.27 -1.50
CA SER A 107 3.83 -14.34 -0.69
C SER A 107 3.80 -13.24 0.36
N ALA A 108 4.04 -13.60 1.62
CA ALA A 108 4.08 -12.67 2.73
C ALA A 108 5.39 -12.78 3.51
N GLY A 109 5.91 -11.64 3.94
CA GLY A 109 7.10 -11.52 4.77
C GLY A 109 6.81 -10.71 6.02
N PHE A 110 7.35 -11.16 7.15
CA PHE A 110 7.23 -10.49 8.44
C PHE A 110 8.62 -10.31 9.05
N SER A 111 8.84 -9.15 9.64
CA SER A 111 9.95 -8.93 10.57
C SER A 111 9.42 -9.06 11.98
N PHE A 112 10.10 -9.79 12.84
CA PHE A 112 9.76 -9.88 14.26
C PHE A 112 10.95 -9.53 15.13
N PHE A 113 10.65 -9.05 16.32
CA PHE A 113 11.63 -8.56 17.27
C PHE A 113 11.44 -9.31 18.57
N GLY A 114 12.42 -10.13 18.89
CA GLY A 114 12.39 -10.98 20.07
C GLY A 114 12.79 -12.43 19.78
N LYS A 115 12.85 -13.22 20.82
CA LYS A 115 13.34 -14.60 20.78
C LYS A 115 12.30 -15.55 20.22
N VAL A 116 12.71 -16.43 19.33
CA VAL A 116 11.92 -17.62 18.96
C VAL A 116 12.00 -18.62 20.11
N SER A 117 10.86 -19.07 20.59
CA SER A 117 10.73 -20.04 21.69
C SER A 117 10.08 -21.34 21.22
N GLY A 118 10.17 -22.38 22.06
CA GLY A 118 9.56 -23.66 21.75
C GLY A 118 10.51 -24.67 21.10
N SER A 119 9.93 -25.75 20.59
CA SER A 119 10.66 -26.81 19.90
C SER A 119 9.85 -27.30 18.71
N PHE A 120 10.54 -27.72 17.67
CA PHE A 120 9.92 -28.19 16.45
C PHE A 120 8.98 -29.39 16.72
N ALA A 121 7.71 -29.25 16.33
CA ALA A 121 6.69 -30.22 16.54
C ALA A 121 6.03 -30.61 15.20
N LYS A 122 5.69 -31.89 15.10
CA LYS A 122 5.00 -32.40 13.91
C LYS A 122 3.55 -31.97 13.92
N ARG A 123 3.01 -31.61 12.74
CA ARG A 123 1.59 -31.37 12.53
C ARG A 123 0.75 -32.61 12.89
N SER A 124 -0.36 -32.37 13.55
CA SER A 124 -1.28 -33.42 13.98
C SER A 124 -2.55 -33.55 13.11
N SER A 125 -2.86 -32.56 12.29
CA SER A 125 -4.09 -32.52 11.48
C SER A 125 -3.84 -32.80 9.99
N SER A 126 -4.78 -33.44 9.31
CA SER A 126 -4.81 -33.57 7.85
C SER A 126 -5.29 -32.27 7.21
N LEU A 127 -4.78 -31.98 6.01
CA LEU A 127 -5.32 -30.93 5.15
C LEU A 127 -6.66 -31.40 4.57
N GLY A 128 -7.67 -30.52 4.58
CA GLY A 128 -8.91 -30.71 3.81
C GLY A 128 -8.71 -30.35 2.33
N ASP A 129 -9.77 -30.53 1.55
CA ASP A 129 -9.79 -30.06 0.17
C ASP A 129 -9.70 -28.53 0.14
N ILE A 130 -8.89 -28.01 -0.81
CA ILE A 130 -8.62 -26.58 -0.95
C ILE A 130 -9.19 -26.12 -2.28
N GLU A 131 -10.13 -25.18 -2.25
CA GLU A 131 -10.59 -24.46 -3.43
C GLU A 131 -9.73 -23.19 -3.61
N THR A 132 -9.11 -23.01 -4.78
CA THR A 132 -8.30 -21.83 -5.06
C THR A 132 -9.11 -20.77 -5.79
N LEU A 133 -8.74 -19.49 -5.58
CA LEU A 133 -9.32 -18.36 -6.29
C LEU A 133 -8.62 -18.09 -7.60
N ASN A 134 -9.40 -17.58 -8.56
CA ASN A 134 -8.95 -17.11 -9.84
C ASN A 134 -9.37 -15.64 -10.04
N MET A 135 -8.60 -14.89 -10.82
CA MET A 135 -8.98 -13.53 -11.16
C MET A 135 -10.24 -13.51 -12.02
N SER A 136 -11.19 -12.65 -11.67
CA SER A 136 -12.46 -12.52 -12.37
C SER A 136 -12.52 -11.32 -13.29
N ASP A 137 -12.11 -10.16 -12.82
CA ASP A 137 -12.07 -8.95 -13.60
C ASP A 137 -10.91 -8.02 -13.19
N PHE A 138 -10.59 -7.10 -14.08
CA PHE A 138 -9.64 -6.03 -13.83
C PHE A 138 -10.26 -4.72 -14.30
N ARG A 139 -10.29 -3.73 -13.45
CA ARG A 139 -10.80 -2.38 -13.73
C ARG A 139 -9.67 -1.38 -13.62
N PHE A 140 -9.63 -0.49 -14.57
CA PHE A 140 -8.58 0.50 -14.59
C PHE A 140 -9.17 1.89 -14.87
N SER A 141 -8.95 2.83 -13.95
CA SER A 141 -9.18 4.28 -14.12
C SER A 141 -10.56 4.65 -14.66
N GLU A 142 -11.64 4.08 -14.13
CA GLU A 142 -13.02 4.35 -14.56
C GLU A 142 -13.35 3.96 -16.02
N THR A 143 -12.38 3.39 -16.75
CA THR A 143 -12.51 3.12 -18.19
C THR A 143 -13.20 1.81 -18.52
N GLY A 144 -13.56 1.02 -17.53
CA GLY A 144 -14.33 -0.20 -17.74
C GLY A 144 -13.72 -1.43 -17.12
N VAL A 145 -14.40 -2.54 -17.31
CA VAL A 145 -14.02 -3.87 -16.84
C VAL A 145 -13.31 -4.58 -17.96
N VAL A 146 -12.10 -5.09 -17.66
CA VAL A 146 -11.38 -6.01 -18.54
C VAL A 146 -11.64 -7.42 -18.03
N ASN A 147 -12.12 -8.31 -18.90
CA ASN A 147 -12.28 -9.69 -18.53
C ASN A 147 -10.94 -10.27 -18.09
N GLY A 148 -10.91 -10.98 -16.95
CA GLY A 148 -9.72 -11.62 -16.43
C GLY A 148 -9.01 -12.52 -17.44
N GLU A 149 -9.73 -13.11 -18.39
CA GLU A 149 -9.16 -13.91 -19.47
C GLU A 149 -8.22 -13.13 -20.41
N LYS A 150 -8.31 -11.80 -20.43
CA LYS A 150 -7.45 -10.92 -21.25
C LYS A 150 -6.25 -10.38 -20.49
N ILE A 151 -6.15 -10.65 -19.20
CA ILE A 151 -5.00 -10.31 -18.39
C ILE A 151 -3.99 -11.45 -18.48
N LEU A 152 -2.76 -11.12 -18.83
CA LEU A 152 -1.67 -12.07 -18.95
C LEU A 152 -0.99 -12.30 -17.60
N SER A 153 -0.72 -11.21 -16.88
CA SER A 153 -0.18 -11.26 -15.53
C SER A 153 -0.63 -10.06 -14.73
N LEU A 154 -0.67 -10.22 -13.42
CA LEU A 154 -0.97 -9.14 -12.49
C LEU A 154 -0.20 -9.35 -11.20
N ASN A 155 0.40 -8.27 -10.68
CA ASN A 155 1.08 -8.27 -9.40
C ASN A 155 0.54 -7.11 -8.55
N TYR A 156 0.22 -7.42 -7.29
CA TYR A 156 -0.07 -6.43 -6.26
C TYR A 156 1.01 -6.54 -5.20
N ASN A 157 1.74 -5.47 -4.95
CA ASN A 157 2.87 -5.46 -4.04
C ASN A 157 2.66 -4.44 -2.92
N TYR A 158 2.96 -4.87 -1.71
CA TYR A 158 3.05 -4.03 -0.52
C TYR A 158 4.42 -4.20 0.12
N ASN A 159 5.06 -3.10 0.47
CA ASN A 159 6.29 -3.10 1.23
C ASN A 159 6.19 -2.08 2.35
N SER A 160 6.68 -2.42 3.52
CA SER A 160 6.79 -1.49 4.64
C SER A 160 8.19 -1.53 5.25
N SER A 161 8.64 -0.39 5.78
CA SER A 161 9.87 -0.29 6.56
C SER A 161 9.52 -0.25 8.03
N VAL A 162 9.93 -1.27 8.77
CA VAL A 162 9.65 -1.42 10.21
C VAL A 162 10.92 -1.14 11.00
N GLN A 163 10.87 -0.22 11.95
CA GLN A 163 12.01 0.20 12.76
C GLN A 163 11.75 -0.05 14.26
N PRO A 164 12.55 -0.89 14.92
CA PRO A 164 12.50 -1.05 16.37
C PRO A 164 13.29 0.04 17.08
N TYR A 165 12.80 0.49 18.24
CA TYR A 165 13.47 1.43 19.14
C TYR A 165 13.62 0.77 20.51
N TYR A 166 14.85 0.77 21.03
CA TYR A 166 15.19 0.20 22.32
C TYR A 166 15.45 1.30 23.34
N SER A 167 14.99 1.14 24.59
CA SER A 167 15.29 2.07 25.67
C SER A 167 16.51 1.60 26.48
N ILE A 168 17.27 2.55 27.03
CA ILE A 168 18.46 2.26 27.85
C ILE A 168 18.12 1.52 29.15
N GLN A 169 16.86 1.59 29.59
CA GLN A 169 16.40 0.96 30.83
C GLN A 169 16.06 -0.53 30.69
N GLU A 170 16.01 -1.03 29.46
CA GLU A 170 15.73 -2.45 29.23
C GLU A 170 16.99 -3.28 29.44
N THR A 171 17.15 -3.75 30.69
CA THR A 171 18.20 -4.66 31.07
C THR A 171 17.67 -6.08 31.06
N GLY A 172 18.31 -6.97 30.31
CA GLY A 172 17.96 -8.39 30.26
C GLY A 172 18.64 -9.13 29.13
N GLU A 173 18.65 -10.44 29.21
CA GLU A 173 19.01 -11.28 28.06
C GLU A 173 17.89 -11.22 27.01
N ASN A 174 18.09 -10.52 25.91
CA ASN A 174 17.17 -10.29 24.79
C ASN A 174 16.10 -9.19 25.07
N PRO A 175 16.50 -7.92 25.12
CA PRO A 175 15.54 -6.82 25.28
C PRO A 175 14.56 -6.79 24.10
N LEU A 176 13.27 -6.65 24.41
CA LEU A 176 12.25 -6.35 23.42
C LEU A 176 12.31 -4.85 23.10
N PRO A 177 11.99 -4.43 21.87
CA PRO A 177 11.91 -3.02 21.57
C PRO A 177 10.81 -2.35 22.40
N SER A 178 11.13 -1.18 22.96
CA SER A 178 10.16 -0.35 23.71
C SER A 178 9.09 0.25 22.81
N ARG A 179 9.42 0.41 21.53
CA ARG A 179 8.54 0.95 20.50
C ARG A 179 8.94 0.37 19.14
N ILE A 180 7.94 0.12 18.31
CA ILE A 180 8.13 -0.26 16.91
C ILE A 180 7.33 0.70 16.05
N GLU A 181 7.96 1.24 15.03
CA GLU A 181 7.33 2.19 14.11
C GLU A 181 7.43 1.69 12.67
N ILE A 182 6.36 1.94 11.92
CA ILE A 182 6.33 1.76 10.47
C ILE A 182 6.66 3.11 9.85
N LEU A 183 7.87 3.22 9.30
CA LEU A 183 8.39 4.49 8.76
C LEU A 183 7.85 4.81 7.36
N SER A 184 7.56 3.78 6.57
CA SER A 184 7.04 3.96 5.22
C SER A 184 6.23 2.75 4.78
N LYS A 185 5.28 3.01 3.89
CA LYS A 185 4.52 2.00 3.16
C LYS A 185 4.52 2.33 1.68
N ALA A 186 4.69 1.33 0.86
CA ALA A 186 4.58 1.44 -0.59
C ALA A 186 3.66 0.35 -1.11
N VAL A 187 2.68 0.72 -1.90
CA VAL A 187 1.75 -0.21 -2.55
C VAL A 187 1.78 0.06 -4.05
N SER A 188 1.85 -0.99 -4.84
CA SER A 188 1.75 -0.90 -6.29
C SER A 188 0.93 -2.04 -6.87
N MET A 189 0.33 -1.77 -8.01
CA MET A 189 -0.34 -2.78 -8.83
C MET A 189 0.23 -2.70 -10.25
N GLU A 190 0.68 -3.83 -10.75
CA GLU A 190 1.22 -3.98 -12.08
C GLU A 190 0.39 -4.99 -12.86
N ALA A 191 0.02 -4.67 -14.08
CA ALA A 191 -0.76 -5.56 -14.92
C ALA A 191 -0.20 -5.59 -16.34
N SER A 192 -0.28 -6.78 -16.95
CA SER A 192 0.04 -7.02 -18.34
C SER A 192 -1.20 -7.52 -19.07
N THR A 193 -1.55 -6.91 -20.19
CA THR A 193 -2.76 -7.27 -20.95
C THR A 193 -2.54 -7.19 -22.46
N ASN A 194 -3.27 -7.99 -23.21
CA ASN A 194 -3.39 -7.87 -24.65
C ASN A 194 -4.70 -7.18 -25.11
N ASP A 195 -5.48 -6.65 -24.17
CA ASP A 195 -6.69 -5.88 -24.50
C ASP A 195 -6.36 -4.42 -24.81
N TYR A 196 -6.51 -4.06 -26.07
CA TYR A 196 -6.25 -2.70 -26.57
C TYR A 196 -7.41 -1.74 -26.38
N SER A 197 -8.58 -2.22 -25.97
CA SER A 197 -9.73 -1.37 -25.67
C SER A 197 -9.56 -0.57 -24.38
N ILE A 198 -8.61 -0.93 -23.54
CA ILE A 198 -8.32 -0.21 -22.30
C ILE A 198 -7.70 1.15 -22.66
N ASN A 199 -8.39 2.21 -22.27
CA ASN A 199 -7.83 3.55 -22.32
C ASN A 199 -6.92 3.76 -21.10
N ILE A 200 -5.60 3.86 -21.32
CA ILE A 200 -4.61 4.00 -20.26
C ILE A 200 -4.27 5.47 -20.10
N PRO A 201 -4.38 6.04 -18.89
CA PRO A 201 -3.93 7.40 -18.60
C PRO A 201 -2.45 7.59 -18.90
N SER A 202 -2.08 8.82 -19.19
CA SER A 202 -0.66 9.18 -19.32
C SER A 202 0.09 8.99 -18.00
N THR A 203 1.37 8.66 -18.09
CA THR A 203 2.25 8.59 -16.91
C THR A 203 2.23 9.89 -16.12
N GLY A 204 2.24 9.78 -14.80
CA GLY A 204 2.15 10.92 -13.89
C GLY A 204 0.73 11.37 -13.57
N LEU A 205 -0.30 10.86 -14.27
CA LEU A 205 -1.69 11.15 -13.95
C LEU A 205 -2.23 10.23 -12.85
N ARG A 206 -3.20 10.74 -12.12
CA ARG A 206 -3.92 9.98 -11.10
C ARG A 206 -4.82 8.95 -11.75
N CYS A 207 -4.87 7.78 -11.16
CA CYS A 207 -5.68 6.68 -11.63
C CYS A 207 -6.03 5.73 -10.48
N LYS A 208 -7.02 4.90 -10.73
CA LYS A 208 -7.40 3.80 -9.85
C LYS A 208 -7.33 2.50 -10.62
N ALA A 209 -6.73 1.49 -10.03
CA ALA A 209 -6.76 0.13 -10.53
C ALA A 209 -7.41 -0.78 -9.47
N SER A 210 -8.24 -1.70 -9.90
CA SER A 210 -8.83 -2.71 -9.02
C SER A 210 -8.89 -4.06 -9.73
N MET A 211 -8.76 -5.12 -8.94
CA MET A 211 -8.92 -6.49 -9.39
C MET A 211 -9.84 -7.23 -8.45
N SER A 212 -10.69 -8.10 -8.97
CA SER A 212 -11.51 -9.01 -8.18
C SER A 212 -11.26 -10.45 -8.56
N MET A 213 -11.46 -11.31 -7.58
CA MET A 213 -11.23 -12.74 -7.66
C MET A 213 -12.49 -13.50 -7.27
N LYS A 214 -12.72 -14.61 -7.95
CA LYS A 214 -13.85 -15.50 -7.68
C LYS A 214 -13.40 -16.94 -7.43
N ASN A 215 -14.26 -17.66 -6.75
CA ASN A 215 -14.12 -19.10 -6.64
C ASN A 215 -14.65 -19.85 -7.88
N SER A 216 -14.55 -21.16 -7.91
CA SER A 216 -15.04 -22.02 -9.00
C SER A 216 -16.55 -21.89 -9.24
N SER A 217 -17.33 -21.51 -8.23
CA SER A 217 -18.77 -21.25 -8.31
C SER A 217 -19.11 -19.85 -8.87
N GLY A 218 -18.10 -19.04 -9.23
CA GLY A 218 -18.29 -17.71 -9.79
C GLY A 218 -18.62 -16.62 -8.76
N VAL A 219 -18.53 -16.92 -7.46
CA VAL A 219 -18.75 -15.96 -6.37
C VAL A 219 -17.51 -15.16 -6.13
N GLU A 220 -17.62 -13.81 -6.17
CA GLU A 220 -16.53 -12.91 -5.81
C GLU A 220 -16.19 -13.06 -4.32
N LYS A 221 -14.91 -13.21 -4.03
CA LYS A 221 -14.40 -13.51 -2.70
C LYS A 221 -13.42 -12.45 -2.19
N GLU A 222 -12.64 -11.84 -3.08
CA GLU A 222 -11.65 -10.87 -2.67
C GLU A 222 -11.46 -9.81 -3.75
N THR A 223 -11.18 -8.56 -3.31
CA THR A 223 -10.90 -7.43 -4.21
C THR A 223 -9.73 -6.63 -3.68
N TYR A 224 -8.80 -6.29 -4.57
CA TYR A 224 -7.67 -5.40 -4.28
C TYR A 224 -7.79 -4.14 -5.10
N GLU A 225 -7.46 -3.01 -4.48
CA GLU A 225 -7.51 -1.70 -5.12
C GLU A 225 -6.24 -0.91 -4.84
N VAL A 226 -5.79 -0.19 -5.85
CA VAL A 226 -4.72 0.82 -5.72
C VAL A 226 -5.22 2.11 -6.34
N SER A 227 -5.30 3.13 -5.51
CA SER A 227 -5.54 4.50 -5.98
C SER A 227 -4.23 5.27 -5.90
N GLY A 228 -3.75 5.78 -7.02
CA GLY A 228 -2.41 6.34 -7.05
C GLY A 228 -2.08 7.11 -8.31
N ILE A 229 -0.85 7.02 -8.70
CA ILE A 229 -0.31 7.67 -9.88
C ILE A 229 0.14 6.58 -10.86
N MET A 230 -0.17 6.77 -12.13
CA MET A 230 0.38 5.94 -13.21
C MET A 230 1.90 6.13 -13.24
N ASN A 231 2.62 5.13 -12.76
CA ASN A 231 4.07 5.15 -12.71
C ASN A 231 4.69 4.81 -14.07
N SER A 232 4.15 3.77 -14.71
CA SER A 232 4.59 3.38 -16.05
C SER A 232 3.44 2.90 -16.91
N ASN A 233 3.56 3.17 -18.21
CA ASN A 233 2.65 2.71 -19.25
C ASN A 233 3.52 2.40 -20.47
N SER A 234 3.63 1.14 -20.83
CA SER A 234 4.43 0.72 -21.97
C SER A 234 3.68 -0.27 -22.84
N SER A 235 4.00 -0.27 -24.12
CA SER A 235 3.51 -1.25 -25.07
C SER A 235 4.69 -1.95 -25.72
N GLN A 236 4.64 -3.27 -25.80
CA GLN A 236 5.74 -4.08 -26.27
C GLN A 236 5.23 -5.13 -27.25
N VAL A 237 5.96 -5.31 -28.34
CA VAL A 237 5.72 -6.38 -29.30
C VAL A 237 7.06 -6.97 -29.76
N ALA A 238 7.17 -8.27 -29.81
CA ALA A 238 8.26 -8.97 -30.44
C ALA A 238 7.79 -9.58 -31.77
N VAL A 239 8.72 -9.87 -32.67
CA VAL A 239 8.38 -10.48 -33.97
C VAL A 239 7.81 -11.88 -33.75
N GLY A 240 6.58 -12.08 -34.17
CA GLY A 240 5.85 -13.33 -33.98
C GLY A 240 5.00 -13.42 -32.72
N ASP A 241 5.06 -12.40 -31.84
CA ASP A 241 4.28 -12.31 -30.61
C ASP A 241 3.11 -11.34 -30.72
N MET A 242 2.19 -11.45 -29.78
CA MET A 242 1.12 -10.47 -29.61
C MET A 242 1.67 -9.20 -28.96
N LEU A 243 1.12 -8.06 -29.33
CA LEU A 243 1.40 -6.81 -28.62
C LEU A 243 0.85 -6.88 -27.21
N THR A 244 1.65 -6.57 -26.22
CA THR A 244 1.25 -6.47 -24.80
C THR A 244 1.33 -5.04 -24.30
N LYS A 245 0.39 -4.68 -23.42
CA LYS A 245 0.42 -3.43 -22.65
C LYS A 245 0.79 -3.76 -21.23
N ASN A 246 1.80 -3.07 -20.70
CA ASN A 246 2.18 -3.14 -19.31
C ASN A 246 1.88 -1.81 -18.63
N LEU A 247 1.25 -1.87 -17.47
CA LEU A 247 0.87 -0.71 -16.68
C LEU A 247 1.25 -0.93 -15.23
N SER A 248 1.69 0.13 -14.58
CA SER A 248 2.02 0.14 -13.16
C SER A 248 1.42 1.36 -12.51
N VAL A 249 0.65 1.13 -11.45
CA VAL A 249 0.07 2.16 -10.58
C VAL A 249 0.72 2.05 -9.24
N THR A 250 1.31 3.15 -8.76
CA THR A 250 1.86 3.24 -7.42
C THR A 250 0.92 4.06 -6.55
N GLN A 251 0.59 3.54 -5.38
CA GLN A 251 -0.24 4.25 -4.42
C GLN A 251 0.46 5.56 -4.03
N ALA A 252 -0.21 6.67 -4.30
CA ALA A 252 0.11 7.92 -3.63
C ALA A 252 -0.70 7.98 -2.34
N ASN A 253 -0.24 8.70 -1.33
CA ASN A 253 -0.98 8.86 -0.08
C ASN A 253 -2.29 9.63 -0.36
N LEU A 254 -3.30 8.90 -0.79
CA LEU A 254 -4.60 9.37 -1.27
C LEU A 254 -5.65 9.38 -0.16
N ALA A 255 -5.21 9.35 1.09
CA ALA A 255 -6.13 9.61 2.20
C ALA A 255 -6.89 10.93 2.01
N ILE A 256 -6.40 11.79 1.09
CA ILE A 256 -7.05 13.03 0.72
C ILE A 256 -6.96 13.18 -0.81
N GLU A 257 -8.06 12.92 -1.51
CA GLU A 257 -8.16 13.21 -2.94
C GLU A 257 -7.94 14.71 -3.21
N PRO A 258 -7.40 15.09 -4.39
CA PRO A 258 -7.25 16.50 -4.72
C PRO A 258 -8.58 17.21 -4.69
N PRO A 259 -8.58 18.48 -4.33
CA PRO A 259 -9.79 19.27 -4.35
C PRO A 259 -10.28 19.43 -5.79
N VAL A 260 -11.58 19.31 -5.97
CA VAL A 260 -12.25 19.61 -7.25
C VAL A 260 -13.13 20.85 -7.01
N VAL A 261 -12.84 21.94 -7.70
CA VAL A 261 -13.66 23.15 -7.67
C VAL A 261 -14.53 23.16 -8.94
N SER A 262 -15.80 22.82 -8.76
CA SER A 262 -16.76 22.74 -9.87
C SER A 262 -17.52 24.04 -10.12
N GLN A 263 -17.63 24.90 -9.10
CA GLN A 263 -18.40 26.15 -9.20
C GLN A 263 -17.80 27.28 -8.39
N ILE A 264 -17.86 28.49 -8.93
CA ILE A 264 -17.52 29.75 -8.28
C ILE A 264 -18.78 30.62 -8.26
N THR A 265 -19.21 31.06 -7.08
CA THR A 265 -20.43 31.87 -6.93
C THR A 265 -20.21 33.08 -6.04
N PRO A 266 -20.38 34.34 -6.53
CA PRO A 266 -20.54 34.70 -7.94
C PRO A 266 -19.27 34.47 -8.77
N SER A 267 -19.38 34.43 -10.09
CA SER A 267 -18.23 34.28 -11.02
C SER A 267 -17.49 35.60 -11.28
N SER A 268 -17.95 36.71 -10.70
CA SER A 268 -17.28 38.00 -10.72
C SER A 268 -17.62 38.80 -9.46
N GLY A 269 -16.72 39.69 -9.07
CA GLY A 269 -16.92 40.53 -7.89
C GLY A 269 -15.81 41.56 -7.72
N ALA A 270 -16.13 42.62 -6.96
CA ALA A 270 -15.16 43.65 -6.61
C ALA A 270 -14.13 43.13 -5.59
N THR A 271 -13.02 43.86 -5.47
CA THR A 271 -12.08 43.66 -4.35
C THR A 271 -12.80 43.82 -3.01
N GLY A 272 -12.52 42.91 -2.06
CA GLY A 272 -13.21 42.85 -0.77
C GLY A 272 -14.49 42.00 -0.79
N SER A 273 -14.97 41.54 -1.93
CA SER A 273 -16.15 40.66 -1.98
C SER A 273 -15.82 39.23 -1.52
N HIS A 274 -16.86 38.57 -0.98
CA HIS A 274 -16.81 37.14 -0.67
C HIS A 274 -17.36 36.30 -1.84
N VAL A 275 -16.67 35.22 -2.11
CA VAL A 275 -16.99 34.26 -3.17
C VAL A 275 -17.08 32.88 -2.56
N ILE A 276 -18.04 32.08 -2.96
CA ILE A 276 -18.18 30.70 -2.53
C ILE A 276 -17.60 29.78 -3.58
N LEU A 277 -16.65 28.95 -3.19
CA LEU A 277 -16.16 27.84 -3.99
C LEU A 277 -16.90 26.58 -3.60
N SER A 278 -17.47 25.88 -4.58
CA SER A 278 -18.19 24.62 -4.37
C SER A 278 -17.58 23.51 -5.20
N GLY A 279 -17.61 22.27 -4.66
CA GLY A 279 -17.01 21.14 -5.34
C GLY A 279 -16.94 19.90 -4.43
N SER A 280 -15.87 19.14 -4.56
CA SER A 280 -15.59 17.98 -3.70
C SER A 280 -14.17 18.03 -3.15
N ASN A 281 -13.93 17.31 -2.04
CA ASN A 281 -12.62 17.19 -1.38
C ASN A 281 -12.02 18.54 -0.95
N LEU A 282 -12.88 19.50 -0.62
CA LEU A 282 -12.53 20.87 -0.19
C LEU A 282 -12.29 20.98 1.33
N SER A 283 -12.11 19.87 2.03
CA SER A 283 -11.66 19.86 3.42
C SER A 283 -10.14 20.06 3.52
N ASN A 284 -9.68 20.64 4.61
CA ASN A 284 -8.26 20.86 4.87
C ASN A 284 -7.54 21.71 3.81
N VAL A 285 -8.15 22.80 3.39
CA VAL A 285 -7.55 23.78 2.47
C VAL A 285 -6.34 24.41 3.16
N GLU A 286 -5.22 24.43 2.46
CA GLU A 286 -3.94 25.02 2.91
C GLU A 286 -3.67 26.38 2.25
N ASN A 287 -4.08 26.53 1.00
CA ASN A 287 -3.89 27.76 0.24
C ASN A 287 -4.95 27.88 -0.86
N VAL A 288 -5.34 29.11 -1.14
CA VAL A 288 -6.20 29.48 -2.27
C VAL A 288 -5.53 30.60 -3.02
N ASN A 289 -5.41 30.49 -4.33
CA ASN A 289 -4.69 31.44 -5.16
C ASN A 289 -5.49 31.85 -6.41
N LEU A 290 -5.36 33.12 -6.81
CA LEU A 290 -5.88 33.64 -8.06
C LEU A 290 -4.75 34.39 -8.76
N LYS A 291 -4.19 33.80 -9.83
CA LYS A 291 -3.10 34.41 -10.62
C LYS A 291 -1.90 34.91 -9.80
N GLY A 292 -1.48 34.14 -8.79
CA GLY A 292 -0.35 34.48 -7.94
C GLY A 292 -0.70 35.30 -6.70
N TYR A 293 -1.96 35.70 -6.52
CA TYR A 293 -2.43 36.35 -5.29
C TYR A 293 -3.06 35.35 -4.35
N ASP A 294 -2.53 35.26 -3.13
CA ASP A 294 -3.12 34.44 -2.09
C ASP A 294 -4.43 35.06 -1.60
N LEU A 295 -5.46 34.24 -1.55
CA LEU A 295 -6.80 34.63 -1.12
C LEU A 295 -7.02 34.16 0.33
N ALA A 296 -7.56 35.04 1.18
CA ALA A 296 -8.04 34.64 2.48
C ALA A 296 -9.30 33.79 2.34
N PHE A 297 -9.43 32.75 3.14
CA PHE A 297 -10.55 31.82 3.06
C PHE A 297 -11.08 31.46 4.46
N ASP A 298 -12.36 31.12 4.52
CA ASP A 298 -12.99 30.62 5.73
C ASP A 298 -12.56 29.16 5.96
N THR A 299 -12.40 28.77 7.24
CA THR A 299 -12.12 27.37 7.54
C THR A 299 -13.25 26.48 7.02
N PRO A 300 -12.99 25.56 6.09
CA PRO A 300 -14.02 24.71 5.55
C PRO A 300 -14.67 23.86 6.66
N THR A 301 -15.98 23.93 6.80
CA THR A 301 -16.75 23.11 7.74
C THR A 301 -17.18 21.76 7.13
N GLY A 302 -16.84 21.53 5.85
CA GLY A 302 -17.18 20.31 5.11
C GLY A 302 -16.38 20.18 3.83
N ALA A 303 -16.58 19.07 3.13
CA ALA A 303 -15.84 18.72 1.92
C ALA A 303 -16.39 19.37 0.63
N THR A 304 -17.50 20.12 0.68
CA THR A 304 -18.28 20.52 -0.49
C THR A 304 -18.24 22.02 -0.83
N GLY A 305 -17.74 22.86 0.07
CA GLY A 305 -17.62 24.29 -0.23
C GLY A 305 -17.15 25.14 0.93
N PHE A 306 -16.62 26.30 0.62
CA PHE A 306 -16.15 27.30 1.60
C PHE A 306 -16.10 28.70 0.98
N GLY A 307 -16.10 29.74 1.84
CA GLY A 307 -15.99 31.14 1.42
C GLY A 307 -14.54 31.56 1.20
N VAL A 308 -14.33 32.44 0.22
CA VAL A 308 -13.03 33.03 -0.11
C VAL A 308 -13.21 34.55 -0.24
N ALA A 309 -12.33 35.31 0.38
CA ALA A 309 -12.33 36.77 0.30
C ALA A 309 -11.35 37.24 -0.81
N ILE A 310 -11.81 38.09 -1.69
CA ILE A 310 -10.97 38.73 -2.72
C ILE A 310 -10.22 39.88 -2.06
N PRO A 311 -8.88 39.85 -1.98
CA PRO A 311 -8.13 40.88 -1.27
C PRO A 311 -8.21 42.24 -1.95
N THR A 312 -8.11 43.28 -1.14
CA THR A 312 -7.97 44.64 -1.63
C THR A 312 -6.57 44.82 -2.25
N GLY A 313 -6.49 45.41 -3.45
CA GLY A 313 -5.20 45.60 -4.13
C GLY A 313 -4.94 44.69 -5.33
N ILE A 314 -5.85 43.76 -5.62
CA ILE A 314 -5.85 43.06 -6.91
C ILE A 314 -6.31 44.07 -7.99
N PRO A 315 -5.57 44.18 -9.12
CA PRO A 315 -6.04 45.02 -10.24
C PRO A 315 -7.41 44.58 -10.75
N THR A 316 -8.25 45.53 -11.10
CA THR A 316 -9.60 45.28 -11.61
C THR A 316 -9.62 45.21 -13.14
N GLY A 317 -10.60 44.52 -13.71
CA GLY A 317 -10.85 44.42 -15.14
C GLY A 317 -10.84 43.00 -15.68
N SER A 318 -11.40 42.81 -16.88
CA SER A 318 -11.52 41.47 -17.53
C SER A 318 -10.16 40.78 -17.79
N VAL A 319 -9.07 41.55 -17.80
CA VAL A 319 -7.70 41.00 -17.91
C VAL A 319 -7.25 40.33 -16.63
N PHE A 320 -7.89 40.67 -15.50
CA PHE A 320 -7.59 40.13 -14.17
C PHE A 320 -8.60 39.07 -13.73
N GLY A 321 -8.94 38.19 -14.63
CA GLY A 321 -9.74 37.02 -14.36
C GLY A 321 -8.93 35.74 -14.61
N GLY A 322 -9.26 34.67 -13.93
CA GLY A 322 -8.61 33.40 -14.10
C GLY A 322 -9.27 32.28 -13.27
N PRO A 323 -8.83 31.06 -13.46
CA PRO A 323 -9.23 29.99 -12.57
C PRO A 323 -8.71 30.25 -11.16
N ILE A 324 -9.46 29.83 -10.16
CA ILE A 324 -9.01 29.81 -8.76
C ILE A 324 -8.33 28.46 -8.51
N GLU A 325 -7.15 28.51 -7.95
CA GLU A 325 -6.38 27.36 -7.53
C GLU A 325 -6.59 27.12 -6.04
N VAL A 326 -6.91 25.88 -5.67
CA VAL A 326 -7.10 25.45 -4.29
C VAL A 326 -6.10 24.35 -3.97
N ARG A 327 -5.28 24.53 -2.96
CA ARG A 327 -4.36 23.53 -2.49
C ARG A 327 -4.85 22.93 -1.18
N THR A 328 -4.84 21.60 -1.12
CA THR A 328 -5.08 20.82 0.09
C THR A 328 -3.94 19.81 0.26
N LYS A 329 -3.90 19.08 1.37
CA LYS A 329 -2.99 17.93 1.52
C LYS A 329 -3.15 16.88 0.41
N GLY A 330 -4.32 16.80 -0.22
CA GLY A 330 -4.57 15.91 -1.35
C GLY A 330 -4.00 16.39 -2.69
N GLY A 331 -3.51 17.61 -2.77
CA GLY A 331 -2.93 18.19 -3.99
C GLY A 331 -3.55 19.52 -4.41
N LEU A 332 -3.35 19.88 -5.68
CA LEU A 332 -3.84 21.11 -6.29
C LEU A 332 -5.11 20.83 -7.12
N GLY A 333 -6.18 21.57 -6.86
CA GLY A 333 -7.36 21.64 -7.71
C GLY A 333 -7.43 23.00 -8.38
N ILE A 334 -7.86 23.01 -9.64
CA ILE A 334 -8.06 24.22 -10.44
C ILE A 334 -9.54 24.29 -10.78
N SER A 335 -10.17 25.45 -10.56
CA SER A 335 -11.59 25.62 -10.87
C SER A 335 -11.87 25.46 -12.36
N THR A 336 -13.00 24.82 -12.69
CA THR A 336 -13.46 24.69 -14.08
C THR A 336 -13.95 26.01 -14.66
N GLY A 337 -14.37 26.95 -13.80
CA GLY A 337 -14.76 28.30 -14.16
C GLY A 337 -13.67 29.33 -13.87
N THR A 338 -13.78 30.49 -14.50
CA THR A 338 -12.92 31.64 -14.23
C THR A 338 -13.65 32.67 -13.36
N PHE A 339 -12.93 33.30 -12.45
CA PHE A 339 -13.41 34.43 -11.65
C PHE A 339 -12.85 35.73 -12.26
N VAL A 340 -13.69 36.77 -12.37
CA VAL A 340 -13.30 38.09 -12.88
C VAL A 340 -13.39 39.11 -11.75
N VAL A 341 -12.29 39.81 -11.47
CA VAL A 341 -12.25 40.95 -10.53
C VAL A 341 -12.78 42.19 -11.22
N SER A 342 -13.94 42.71 -10.81
CA SER A 342 -14.64 43.82 -11.40
C SER A 342 -14.43 45.16 -10.65
#